data_56a8681205ceb4a5023369f50b07a510
#
_entry.id   56a8681205ceb4a5023369f50b07a510
#
_cell.length_a   1.000
_cell.length_b   1.000
_cell.length_c   1.000
_cell.angle_alpha   90.00
_cell.angle_beta   90.00
_cell.angle_gamma   90.00
#
_symmetry.space_group_name_H-M   'P 1'
#
loop_
_entity.id
_entity.type
_entity.pdbx_description
1 polymer ?
#
loop_
_entity_poly.entity_id
_entity_poly.type
_entity_poly.pdbx_seq_one_letter_code
_entity_poly.pdbx_strand_id
1 'polypeptide(L)'
;GLGMTGEEIKKYINQIAFSGATEFVEKFKDKTDAKDIIGKFGLGFYSAFMVADKVEVVSKSFKDNTQAARWLCDGSTEFELSAAQKDKRGTDVILHVNADSEEFLDEFRLKGILEKYCKFLPVEIKFGTKDQSVEDGEDKDGKKKYKTITVDNIINNPTPLWAKSPSELKDEDYISFYKELYPFSEDPLFW
;
A
#
# COMPACT_ATOMS: atom_id res chain seq x y z
N GLY A 1 -6.55 -0.23 -6.92
CA GLY A 1 -6.22 0.98 -7.66
C GLY A 1 -7.02 1.12 -8.94
N LEU A 2 -6.89 2.27 -9.62
CA LEU A 2 -7.60 2.54 -10.88
C LEU A 2 -6.94 1.82 -12.07
N GLY A 3 -5.68 1.43 -11.95
CA GLY A 3 -4.89 0.94 -13.06
C GLY A 3 -4.62 2.00 -14.12
N MET A 4 -3.85 1.61 -15.13
CA MET A 4 -3.44 2.48 -16.24
C MET A 4 -3.61 1.76 -17.57
N THR A 5 -3.90 2.51 -18.63
CA THR A 5 -3.76 2.05 -20.01
C THR A 5 -2.29 2.11 -20.45
N GLY A 6 -1.93 1.48 -21.57
CA GLY A 6 -0.56 1.57 -22.11
C GLY A 6 -0.11 3.00 -22.37
N GLU A 7 -1.00 3.89 -22.85
CA GLU A 7 -0.70 5.30 -23.06
C GLU A 7 -0.51 6.06 -21.74
N GLU A 8 -1.29 5.73 -20.72
CA GLU A 8 -1.12 6.30 -19.38
C GLU A 8 0.19 5.83 -18.74
N ILE A 9 0.61 4.59 -18.96
CA ILE A 9 1.93 4.10 -18.53
C ILE A 9 3.04 4.93 -19.18
N LYS A 10 3.00 5.15 -20.50
CA LYS A 10 3.97 6.02 -21.19
C LYS A 10 3.98 7.43 -20.61
N LYS A 11 2.80 7.98 -20.32
CA LYS A 11 2.66 9.34 -19.79
C LYS A 11 3.22 9.48 -18.37
N TYR A 12 2.90 8.54 -17.46
CA TYR A 12 3.18 8.68 -16.04
C TYR A 12 4.46 7.97 -15.58
N ILE A 13 4.92 6.97 -16.31
CA ILE A 13 6.12 6.20 -15.96
C ILE A 13 7.35 6.66 -16.74
N ASN A 14 7.22 7.02 -18.02
CA ASN A 14 8.38 7.41 -18.84
C ASN A 14 8.75 8.89 -18.73
N GLN A 15 7.88 9.74 -18.18
CA GLN A 15 8.17 11.16 -18.01
C GLN A 15 8.65 11.44 -16.60
N ILE A 16 9.95 11.70 -16.46
CA ILE A 16 10.58 12.05 -15.17
C ILE A 16 9.92 13.31 -14.60
N ALA A 17 9.66 13.29 -13.30
CA ALA A 17 9.02 14.38 -12.57
C ALA A 17 7.61 14.75 -13.07
N PHE A 18 6.94 13.84 -13.77
CA PHE A 18 5.55 13.99 -14.17
C PHE A 18 4.64 13.16 -13.26
N SER A 19 3.65 13.79 -12.65
CA SER A 19 2.70 13.13 -11.77
C SER A 19 1.27 13.38 -12.22
N GLY A 20 0.46 12.32 -12.26
CA GLY A 20 -0.99 12.41 -12.47
C GLY A 20 -1.76 12.90 -11.25
N ALA A 21 -1.09 13.25 -10.15
CA ALA A 21 -1.70 13.64 -8.89
C ALA A 21 -2.65 14.83 -9.04
N THR A 22 -2.24 15.88 -9.76
CA THR A 22 -3.06 17.07 -9.99
C THR A 22 -4.31 16.75 -10.79
N GLU A 23 -4.16 16.04 -11.92
CA GLU A 23 -5.30 15.61 -12.75
C GLU A 23 -6.26 14.71 -11.96
N PHE A 24 -5.70 13.87 -11.08
CA PHE A 24 -6.50 12.98 -10.21
C PHE A 24 -7.32 13.78 -9.20
N VAL A 25 -6.70 14.73 -8.50
CA VAL A 25 -7.40 15.60 -7.53
C VAL A 25 -8.50 16.41 -8.21
N GLU A 26 -8.23 17.01 -9.36
CA GLU A 26 -9.24 17.76 -10.11
C GLU A 26 -10.42 16.90 -10.52
N LYS A 27 -10.16 15.67 -11.00
CA LYS A 27 -11.20 14.75 -11.45
C LYS A 27 -12.05 14.18 -10.32
N PHE A 28 -11.49 14.04 -9.13
CA PHE A 28 -12.14 13.42 -7.97
C PHE A 28 -12.29 14.39 -6.77
N LYS A 29 -12.39 15.69 -7.06
CA LYS A 29 -12.42 16.81 -6.10
C LYS A 29 -13.42 16.60 -4.95
N ASP A 30 -14.57 16.00 -5.25
CA ASP A 30 -15.64 15.78 -4.27
C ASP A 30 -15.40 14.54 -3.38
N LYS A 31 -14.38 13.72 -3.67
CA LYS A 31 -14.14 12.42 -3.02
C LYS A 31 -12.73 12.25 -2.47
N THR A 32 -11.82 13.14 -2.81
CA THR A 32 -10.39 13.01 -2.47
C THR A 32 -9.83 14.36 -2.07
N ASP A 33 -9.24 14.44 -0.88
CA ASP A 33 -8.48 15.61 -0.46
C ASP A 33 -7.05 15.52 -1.05
N ALA A 34 -6.49 16.66 -1.44
CA ALA A 34 -5.12 16.74 -1.96
C ALA A 34 -4.06 16.23 -0.97
N LYS A 35 -4.36 16.27 0.34
CA LYS A 35 -3.50 15.73 1.40
C LYS A 35 -3.45 14.20 1.43
N ASP A 36 -4.44 13.50 0.85
CA ASP A 36 -4.49 12.04 0.80
C ASP A 36 -3.59 11.46 -0.30
N ILE A 37 -3.01 12.30 -1.15
CA ILE A 37 -2.10 11.90 -2.22
C ILE A 37 -0.67 11.81 -1.69
N ILE A 38 -0.11 10.60 -1.69
CA ILE A 38 1.24 10.29 -1.22
C ILE A 38 2.29 10.75 -2.25
N GLY A 39 2.11 10.38 -3.52
CA GLY A 39 3.06 10.68 -4.61
C GLY A 39 2.72 11.96 -5.34
N LYS A 40 3.53 13.03 -5.17
CA LYS A 40 3.28 14.34 -5.78
C LYS A 40 4.28 14.71 -6.90
N PHE A 41 5.49 14.17 -6.85
CA PHE A 41 6.61 14.65 -7.67
C PHE A 41 6.93 13.76 -8.87
N GLY A 42 6.34 12.57 -8.98
CA GLY A 42 6.60 11.63 -10.09
C GLY A 42 8.03 11.07 -10.11
N LEU A 43 8.73 11.04 -8.96
CA LEU A 43 10.11 10.59 -8.84
C LEU A 43 10.25 9.27 -8.07
N GLY A 44 9.33 8.96 -7.16
CA GLY A 44 9.45 7.82 -6.26
C GLY A 44 9.54 6.47 -6.96
N PHE A 45 8.90 6.32 -8.12
CA PHE A 45 8.95 5.10 -8.91
C PHE A 45 10.37 4.69 -9.31
N TYR A 46 11.21 5.67 -9.67
CA TYR A 46 12.57 5.39 -10.14
C TYR A 46 13.51 4.85 -9.08
N SER A 47 13.17 4.99 -7.79
CA SER A 47 13.94 4.36 -6.71
C SER A 47 13.94 2.82 -6.78
N ALA A 48 13.00 2.22 -7.51
CA ALA A 48 12.96 0.79 -7.77
C ALA A 48 14.25 0.29 -8.43
N PHE A 49 14.87 1.09 -9.30
CA PHE A 49 16.12 0.75 -9.97
C PHE A 49 17.36 0.79 -9.07
N MET A 50 17.24 1.26 -7.83
CA MET A 50 18.32 1.16 -6.85
C MET A 50 18.52 -0.27 -6.34
N VAL A 51 17.49 -1.10 -6.43
CA VAL A 51 17.46 -2.46 -5.87
C VAL A 51 17.10 -3.53 -6.91
N ALA A 52 16.82 -3.15 -8.15
CA ALA A 52 16.38 -4.07 -9.20
C ALA A 52 17.15 -3.85 -10.51
N ASP A 53 17.52 -4.94 -11.16
CA ASP A 53 18.11 -4.94 -12.51
C ASP A 53 17.05 -4.66 -13.58
N LYS A 54 15.78 -4.99 -13.29
CA LYS A 54 14.65 -4.75 -14.17
C LYS A 54 13.41 -4.44 -13.35
N VAL A 55 12.58 -3.54 -13.86
CA VAL A 55 11.26 -3.23 -13.30
C VAL A 55 10.20 -3.49 -14.34
N GLU A 56 9.18 -4.22 -13.93
CA GLU A 56 8.03 -4.54 -14.77
C GLU A 56 6.77 -3.92 -14.16
N VAL A 57 5.93 -3.32 -15.00
CA VAL A 57 4.63 -2.77 -14.62
C VAL A 57 3.56 -3.46 -15.44
N VAL A 58 2.66 -4.20 -14.79
CA VAL A 58 1.49 -4.82 -15.44
C VAL A 58 0.24 -4.12 -14.95
N SER A 59 -0.47 -3.45 -15.84
CA SER A 59 -1.61 -2.63 -15.45
C SER A 59 -2.84 -2.85 -16.32
N LYS A 60 -4.01 -2.82 -15.66
CA LYS A 60 -5.33 -2.80 -16.32
C LYS A 60 -6.12 -1.62 -15.79
N SER A 61 -6.50 -0.73 -16.69
CA SER A 61 -7.30 0.45 -16.37
C SER A 61 -8.71 0.08 -15.92
N PHE A 62 -9.32 0.95 -15.10
CA PHE A 62 -10.73 0.85 -14.74
C PHE A 62 -11.68 1.22 -15.91
N LYS A 63 -11.15 1.80 -16.97
CA LYS A 63 -11.93 2.20 -18.14
C LYS A 63 -12.41 0.97 -18.90
N ASP A 64 -13.66 1.00 -19.33
CA ASP A 64 -14.25 -0.09 -20.08
C ASP A 64 -13.52 -0.33 -21.41
N ASN A 65 -13.51 -1.57 -21.88
CA ASN A 65 -12.91 -2.02 -23.13
C ASN A 65 -11.42 -1.72 -23.29
N THR A 66 -10.68 -1.56 -22.18
CA THR A 66 -9.23 -1.38 -22.23
C THR A 66 -8.51 -2.71 -22.05
N GLN A 67 -7.49 -2.94 -22.88
CA GLN A 67 -6.58 -4.08 -22.74
C GLN A 67 -5.54 -3.77 -21.65
N ALA A 68 -5.15 -4.79 -20.89
CA ALA A 68 -4.04 -4.69 -19.97
C ALA A 68 -2.73 -4.51 -20.74
N ALA A 69 -1.81 -3.74 -20.16
CA ALA A 69 -0.52 -3.45 -20.75
C ALA A 69 0.62 -3.84 -19.78
N ARG A 70 1.73 -4.29 -20.36
CA ARG A 70 2.97 -4.60 -19.67
C ARG A 70 4.05 -3.66 -20.14
N TRP A 71 4.69 -3.01 -19.23
CA TRP A 71 5.87 -2.19 -19.43
C TRP A 71 7.06 -2.86 -18.72
N LEU A 72 8.23 -2.86 -19.38
CA LEU A 72 9.47 -3.42 -18.85
C LEU A 72 10.63 -2.48 -19.18
N CYS A 73 11.50 -2.24 -18.21
CA CYS A 73 12.71 -1.44 -18.36
C CYS A 73 13.83 -1.98 -17.44
N ASP A 74 15.05 -1.88 -17.87
CA ASP A 74 16.26 -2.24 -17.13
C ASP A 74 17.00 -1.00 -16.54
N GLY A 75 16.32 0.14 -16.50
CA GLY A 75 16.90 1.40 -16.04
C GLY A 75 17.64 2.19 -17.13
N SER A 76 17.75 1.66 -18.35
CA SER A 76 18.22 2.40 -19.51
C SER A 76 17.17 3.38 -20.04
N THR A 77 17.48 4.07 -21.13
CA THR A 77 16.51 4.96 -21.81
C THR A 77 15.50 4.19 -22.65
N GLU A 78 15.69 2.89 -22.82
CA GLU A 78 14.81 2.03 -23.60
C GLU A 78 13.83 1.28 -22.71
N PHE A 79 12.64 1.05 -23.22
CA PHE A 79 11.61 0.27 -22.55
C PHE A 79 10.80 -0.54 -23.55
N GLU A 80 10.24 -1.63 -23.08
CA GLU A 80 9.29 -2.45 -23.85
C GLU A 80 7.87 -2.17 -23.38
N LEU A 81 6.94 -1.99 -24.30
CA LEU A 81 5.52 -1.92 -24.01
C LEU A 81 4.78 -2.93 -24.86
N SER A 82 4.04 -3.83 -24.22
CA SER A 82 3.29 -4.92 -24.88
C SER A 82 1.90 -5.08 -24.25
N ALA A 83 1.05 -5.83 -24.94
CA ALA A 83 -0.20 -6.28 -24.36
C ALA A 83 0.05 -7.31 -23.25
N ALA A 84 -0.81 -7.31 -22.25
CA ALA A 84 -0.76 -8.26 -21.14
C ALA A 84 -2.14 -8.88 -20.85
N GLN A 85 -2.12 -9.96 -20.08
CA GLN A 85 -3.32 -10.54 -19.49
C GLN A 85 -3.40 -10.18 -18.02
N LYS A 86 -4.48 -9.51 -17.62
CA LYS A 86 -4.80 -9.18 -16.24
C LYS A 86 -6.31 -9.06 -16.10
N ASP A 87 -6.90 -9.88 -15.25
CA ASP A 87 -8.36 -9.94 -15.11
C ASP A 87 -8.91 -8.76 -14.34
N LYS A 88 -8.26 -8.41 -13.23
CA LYS A 88 -8.70 -7.35 -12.33
C LYS A 88 -8.01 -6.03 -12.65
N ARG A 89 -8.77 -4.92 -12.56
CA ARG A 89 -8.19 -3.57 -12.61
C ARG A 89 -7.13 -3.36 -11.52
N GLY A 90 -6.16 -2.52 -11.80
CA GLY A 90 -5.08 -2.19 -10.88
C GLY A 90 -3.71 -2.33 -11.54
N THR A 91 -2.67 -2.10 -10.78
CA THR A 91 -1.28 -2.12 -11.24
C THR A 91 -0.45 -3.01 -10.35
N ASP A 92 0.29 -3.92 -10.96
CA ASP A 92 1.34 -4.69 -10.32
C ASP A 92 2.68 -4.06 -10.71
N VAL A 93 3.53 -3.82 -9.73
CA VAL A 93 4.91 -3.39 -9.94
C VAL A 93 5.80 -4.52 -9.48
N ILE A 94 6.57 -5.09 -10.40
CA ILE A 94 7.39 -6.27 -10.18
C ILE A 94 8.85 -5.84 -10.30
N LEU A 95 9.61 -6.01 -9.22
CA LEU A 95 11.03 -5.72 -9.15
C LEU A 95 11.82 -7.02 -9.30
N HIS A 96 12.65 -7.11 -10.33
CA HIS A 96 13.63 -8.18 -10.46
C HIS A 96 14.87 -7.76 -9.68
N VAL A 97 14.89 -8.13 -8.41
CA VAL A 97 15.88 -7.67 -7.43
C VAL A 97 17.28 -8.12 -7.84
N ASN A 98 18.25 -7.19 -7.79
CA ASN A 98 19.64 -7.46 -8.09
C ASN A 98 20.34 -8.23 -6.96
N ALA A 99 21.50 -8.84 -7.26
CA ALA A 99 22.22 -9.68 -6.31
C ALA A 99 22.66 -8.94 -5.03
N ASP A 100 22.97 -7.65 -5.12
CA ASP A 100 23.40 -6.84 -3.97
C ASP A 100 22.23 -6.48 -3.03
N SER A 101 21.00 -6.72 -3.46
CA SER A 101 19.77 -6.35 -2.76
C SER A 101 18.90 -7.56 -2.36
N GLU A 102 19.44 -8.78 -2.40
CA GLU A 102 18.70 -10.01 -2.08
C GLU A 102 18.09 -10.00 -0.66
N GLU A 103 18.63 -9.19 0.26
CA GLU A 103 18.06 -9.02 1.61
C GLU A 103 16.59 -8.57 1.58
N PHE A 104 16.14 -7.88 0.52
CA PHE A 104 14.75 -7.42 0.38
C PHE A 104 13.79 -8.50 -0.14
N LEU A 105 14.29 -9.70 -0.47
CA LEU A 105 13.46 -10.87 -0.76
C LEU A 105 13.05 -11.59 0.52
N ASP A 106 13.68 -11.28 1.65
CA ASP A 106 13.29 -11.81 2.95
C ASP A 106 12.01 -11.13 3.45
N GLU A 107 11.01 -11.96 3.77
CA GLU A 107 9.69 -11.49 4.20
C GLU A 107 9.73 -10.68 5.49
N PHE A 108 10.53 -11.12 6.48
CA PHE A 108 10.64 -10.45 7.78
C PHE A 108 11.35 -9.11 7.64
N ARG A 109 12.40 -9.08 6.81
CA ARG A 109 13.14 -7.85 6.51
C ARG A 109 12.22 -6.83 5.85
N LEU A 110 11.50 -7.24 4.82
CA LEU A 110 10.59 -6.36 4.08
C LEU A 110 9.44 -5.88 4.96
N LYS A 111 8.84 -6.78 5.74
CA LYS A 111 7.78 -6.43 6.69
C LYS A 111 8.25 -5.39 7.71
N GLY A 112 9.43 -5.59 8.30
CA GLY A 112 10.00 -4.63 9.25
C GLY A 112 10.23 -3.24 8.65
N ILE A 113 10.66 -3.15 7.39
CA ILE A 113 10.80 -1.89 6.67
C ILE A 113 9.44 -1.22 6.47
N LEU A 114 8.43 -1.97 6.00
CA LEU A 114 7.09 -1.45 5.78
C LEU A 114 6.44 -0.96 7.09
N GLU A 115 6.54 -1.72 8.18
CA GLU A 115 6.04 -1.33 9.49
C GLU A 115 6.73 -0.07 10.03
N LYS A 116 8.03 0.07 9.80
CA LYS A 116 8.80 1.24 10.26
C LYS A 116 8.46 2.52 9.50
N TYR A 117 8.37 2.45 8.17
CA TYR A 117 8.29 3.64 7.31
C TYR A 117 6.89 3.92 6.77
N CYS A 118 6.02 2.91 6.76
CA CYS A 118 4.69 3.01 6.16
C CYS A 118 3.56 2.91 7.20
N LYS A 119 3.88 2.84 8.50
CA LYS A 119 2.94 2.58 9.59
C LYS A 119 1.68 3.46 9.54
N PHE A 120 1.80 4.70 9.13
CA PHE A 120 0.72 5.69 9.15
C PHE A 120 0.37 6.25 7.76
N LEU A 121 0.69 5.50 6.70
CA LEU A 121 0.23 5.89 5.37
C LEU A 121 -1.30 5.81 5.29
N PRO A 122 -1.97 6.77 4.61
CA PRO A 122 -3.43 6.90 4.59
C PRO A 122 -4.12 5.90 3.64
N VAL A 123 -3.45 4.81 3.31
CA VAL A 123 -3.96 3.68 2.51
C VAL A 123 -3.56 2.37 3.18
N GLU A 124 -4.47 1.40 3.17
CA GLU A 124 -4.19 0.08 3.71
C GLU A 124 -3.10 -0.64 2.92
N ILE A 125 -2.11 -1.17 3.65
CA ILE A 125 -1.06 -2.02 3.10
C ILE A 125 -1.34 -3.45 3.55
N LYS A 126 -1.78 -4.27 2.61
CA LYS A 126 -1.92 -5.70 2.82
C LYS A 126 -0.58 -6.38 2.60
N PHE A 127 -0.11 -7.10 3.60
CA PHE A 127 1.10 -7.93 3.54
C PHE A 127 0.78 -9.36 3.95
N GLY A 128 0.45 -10.17 2.96
CA GLY A 128 0.03 -11.55 3.17
C GLY A 128 -1.33 -11.69 3.85
N THR A 129 -1.49 -12.78 4.58
CA THR A 129 -2.69 -13.11 5.36
C THR A 129 -2.30 -13.49 6.78
N LYS A 130 -3.25 -13.44 7.70
CA LYS A 130 -3.09 -13.92 9.08
C LYS A 130 -4.30 -14.71 9.53
N ASP A 131 -4.08 -15.61 10.45
CA ASP A 131 -5.15 -16.33 11.10
C ASP A 131 -5.72 -15.51 12.25
N GLN A 132 -7.04 -15.42 12.30
CA GLN A 132 -7.79 -14.70 13.31
C GLN A 132 -8.82 -15.64 13.94
N SER A 133 -8.84 -15.68 15.28
CA SER A 133 -9.85 -16.40 16.03
C SER A 133 -11.09 -15.52 16.16
N VAL A 134 -12.22 -16.00 15.64
CA VAL A 134 -13.51 -15.30 15.74
C VAL A 134 -14.49 -16.14 16.52
N GLU A 135 -15.37 -15.50 17.27
CA GLU A 135 -16.42 -16.17 18.03
C GLU A 135 -17.40 -16.86 17.06
N ASP A 136 -17.69 -18.14 17.32
CA ASP A 136 -18.56 -19.01 16.50
C ASP A 136 -19.70 -19.61 17.34
N GLY A 137 -20.35 -18.78 18.15
CA GLY A 137 -21.46 -19.15 19.01
C GLY A 137 -21.02 -19.76 20.34
N GLU A 138 -21.97 -20.44 21.00
CA GLU A 138 -21.75 -21.10 22.30
C GLU A 138 -21.91 -22.61 22.16
N ASP A 139 -21.25 -23.35 23.01
CA ASP A 139 -21.45 -24.79 23.13
C ASP A 139 -22.70 -25.09 23.99
N LYS A 140 -23.02 -26.39 24.14
CA LYS A 140 -24.17 -26.84 24.92
C LYS A 140 -24.07 -26.48 26.40
N ASP A 141 -22.90 -26.13 26.88
CA ASP A 141 -22.59 -25.73 28.25
C ASP A 141 -22.49 -24.21 28.44
N GLY A 142 -22.83 -23.42 27.41
CA GLY A 142 -22.79 -21.94 27.43
C GLY A 142 -21.38 -21.37 27.31
N LYS A 143 -20.38 -22.15 26.89
CA LYS A 143 -19.02 -21.67 26.65
C LYS A 143 -18.86 -21.20 25.22
N LYS A 144 -18.21 -20.05 25.05
CA LYS A 144 -17.90 -19.47 23.73
C LYS A 144 -17.03 -20.43 22.90
N LYS A 145 -17.48 -20.69 21.68
CA LYS A 145 -16.71 -21.38 20.67
C LYS A 145 -15.99 -20.39 19.80
N TYR A 146 -14.80 -20.76 19.36
CA TYR A 146 -14.00 -19.95 18.45
C TYR A 146 -13.64 -20.80 17.23
N LYS A 147 -13.70 -20.15 16.06
CA LYS A 147 -13.14 -20.71 14.82
C LYS A 147 -12.02 -19.82 14.30
N THR A 148 -11.04 -20.44 13.69
CA THR A 148 -9.96 -19.73 13.00
C THR A 148 -10.40 -19.42 11.58
N ILE A 149 -10.28 -18.16 11.18
CA ILE A 149 -10.46 -17.72 9.80
C ILE A 149 -9.19 -17.03 9.33
N THR A 150 -8.86 -17.21 8.06
CA THR A 150 -7.74 -16.51 7.44
C THR A 150 -8.23 -15.18 6.87
N VAL A 151 -7.64 -14.08 7.30
CA VAL A 151 -7.99 -12.73 6.88
C VAL A 151 -6.77 -12.01 6.28
N ASP A 152 -7.02 -10.94 5.54
CA ASP A 152 -5.95 -10.08 5.03
C ASP A 152 -5.15 -9.49 6.20
N ASN A 153 -3.83 -9.55 6.10
CA ASN A 153 -2.95 -8.94 7.08
C ASN A 153 -2.65 -7.49 6.69
N ILE A 154 -3.43 -6.55 7.24
CA ILE A 154 -3.15 -5.13 7.10
C ILE A 154 -2.11 -4.74 8.15
N ILE A 155 -0.97 -4.18 7.70
CA ILE A 155 0.21 -3.93 8.54
C ILE A 155 0.39 -2.48 8.95
N ASN A 156 -0.44 -1.58 8.49
CA ASN A 156 -0.39 -0.16 8.83
C ASN A 156 -1.70 0.34 9.42
N ASN A 157 -1.65 1.52 10.02
CA ASN A 157 -2.81 2.23 10.55
C ASN A 157 -3.11 3.46 9.67
N PRO A 158 -4.06 3.38 8.72
CA PRO A 158 -4.35 4.48 7.80
C PRO A 158 -5.09 5.66 8.45
N THR A 159 -5.62 5.49 9.67
CA THR A 159 -6.33 6.52 10.42
C THR A 159 -5.72 6.71 11.82
N PRO A 160 -4.48 7.21 11.89
CA PRO A 160 -3.82 7.45 13.17
C PRO A 160 -4.57 8.49 14.00
N LEU A 161 -4.26 8.55 15.29
CA LEU A 161 -4.96 9.40 16.26
C LEU A 161 -5.04 10.87 15.84
N TRP A 162 -3.97 11.42 15.29
CA TRP A 162 -3.94 12.83 14.82
C TRP A 162 -4.80 13.11 13.58
N ALA A 163 -5.28 12.09 12.88
CA ALA A 163 -6.20 12.25 11.76
C ALA A 163 -7.67 12.38 12.20
N LYS A 164 -7.95 12.14 13.50
CA LYS A 164 -9.28 12.25 14.10
C LYS A 164 -9.47 13.62 14.74
N SER A 165 -10.72 14.04 14.87
CA SER A 165 -11.03 15.26 15.62
C SER A 165 -10.77 15.06 17.12
N PRO A 166 -10.09 15.99 17.83
CA PRO A 166 -9.88 15.87 19.27
C PRO A 166 -11.17 15.71 20.09
N SER A 167 -12.29 16.25 19.60
CA SER A 167 -13.60 16.11 20.24
C SER A 167 -14.19 14.69 20.19
N GLU A 168 -13.66 13.83 19.33
CA GLU A 168 -14.09 12.43 19.16
C GLU A 168 -13.19 11.46 19.94
N LEU A 169 -12.11 11.96 20.55
CA LEU A 169 -11.11 11.16 21.24
C LEU A 169 -11.34 11.15 22.75
N LYS A 170 -11.11 10.00 23.35
CA LYS A 170 -11.14 9.79 24.79
C LYS A 170 -9.72 9.53 25.30
N ASP A 171 -9.54 9.60 26.59
CA ASP A 171 -8.26 9.34 27.26
C ASP A 171 -7.71 7.96 26.93
N GLU A 172 -8.58 6.95 26.84
CA GLU A 172 -8.19 5.58 26.48
C GLU A 172 -7.61 5.50 25.05
N ASP A 173 -8.07 6.35 24.11
CA ASP A 173 -7.56 6.37 22.75
C ASP A 173 -6.11 6.85 22.72
N TYR A 174 -5.77 7.87 23.53
CA TYR A 174 -4.39 8.39 23.66
C TYR A 174 -3.47 7.36 24.29
N ILE A 175 -3.90 6.70 25.35
CA ILE A 175 -3.13 5.65 26.03
C ILE A 175 -2.90 4.47 25.08
N SER A 176 -3.94 4.02 24.39
CA SER A 176 -3.86 2.92 23.42
C SER A 176 -2.91 3.24 22.27
N PHE A 177 -2.97 4.47 21.75
CA PHE A 177 -2.07 4.92 20.70
C PHE A 177 -0.62 5.02 21.18
N TYR A 178 -0.40 5.50 22.40
CA TYR A 178 0.93 5.51 23.00
C TYR A 178 1.50 4.10 23.15
N LYS A 179 0.70 3.13 23.61
CA LYS A 179 1.09 1.72 23.70
C LYS A 179 1.34 1.08 22.35
N GLU A 180 0.62 1.49 21.31
CA GLU A 180 0.89 1.05 19.93
C GLU A 180 2.28 1.50 19.46
N LEU A 181 2.72 2.70 19.84
CA LEU A 181 4.04 3.23 19.50
C LEU A 181 5.16 2.65 20.38
N TYR A 182 4.86 2.47 21.67
CA TYR A 182 5.81 2.08 22.71
C TYR A 182 5.28 0.91 23.55
N PRO A 183 5.18 -0.31 22.98
CA PRO A 183 4.49 -1.44 23.62
C PRO A 183 5.11 -1.91 24.94
N PHE A 184 6.38 -1.58 25.20
CA PHE A 184 7.09 -1.97 26.42
C PHE A 184 7.29 -0.80 27.42
N SER A 185 6.72 0.38 27.13
CA SER A 185 6.80 1.52 28.02
C SER A 185 5.69 1.49 29.07
N GLU A 186 5.92 2.13 30.20
CA GLU A 186 4.88 2.45 31.16
C GLU A 186 3.85 3.40 30.54
N ASP A 187 2.72 3.62 31.23
CA ASP A 187 1.71 4.56 30.76
C ASP A 187 2.28 5.99 30.72
N PRO A 188 1.82 6.83 29.75
CA PRO A 188 2.27 8.21 29.69
C PRO A 188 1.82 8.97 30.94
N LEU A 189 2.69 9.86 31.44
CA LEU A 189 2.38 10.66 32.62
C LEU A 189 1.31 11.71 32.33
N PHE A 190 1.21 12.16 31.09
CA PHE A 190 0.20 13.13 30.60
C PHE A 190 0.09 13.04 29.07
N TRP A 191 -1.02 13.53 28.52
CA TRP A 191 -1.30 13.64 27.09
C TRP A 191 -2.07 14.92 26.75
#